data_6cf2e10fadccde5044262dcf9056c603
#
_entry.id   6cf2e10fadccde5044262dcf9056c603
#
_cell.length_a   1.000
_cell.length_b   1.000
_cell.length_c   1.000
_cell.angle_alpha   90.00
_cell.angle_beta   90.00
_cell.angle_gamma   90.00
#
_symmetry.space_group_name_H-M   'P 1'
#
loop_
_entity.id
_entity.type
_entity.pdbx_description
1 polymer ?
#
loop_
_entity_poly.entity_id
_entity_poly.type
_entity_poly.pdbx_seq_one_letter_code
_entity_poly.pdbx_strand_id
1 'polypeptide(L)'
;MKFVEMLKERNINDLARLNQFGSNNADAIKKLPTYHVIILALNEVGRVNLYTLISKSHLDYYARRPRIPKSELSKYREGLMVGSACEAGELYQAILNEKSEERIARIVNFYDYLEIQPLGNNRFMIASDRIENVQSEEDLKKINKKIVDLGDRF
;
A
#
# COMPACT_ATOMS: atom_id res chain seq x y z
N MET A 1 15.67 -14.30 3.36
CA MET A 1 15.81 -14.33 4.83
C MET A 1 16.11 -12.97 5.44
N LYS A 2 17.00 -12.14 4.89
CA LYS A 2 17.32 -10.78 5.42
C LYS A 2 16.16 -9.77 5.40
N PHE A 3 15.19 -9.90 4.51
CA PHE A 3 14.12 -8.93 4.32
C PHE A 3 13.03 -9.01 5.42
N VAL A 4 12.73 -10.21 5.90
CA VAL A 4 11.77 -10.42 7.01
C VAL A 4 12.30 -9.86 8.33
N GLU A 5 13.63 -9.94 8.56
CA GLU A 5 14.27 -9.33 9.73
C GLU A 5 14.26 -7.81 9.68
N MET A 6 14.52 -7.22 8.51
CA MET A 6 14.49 -5.76 8.32
C MET A 6 13.08 -5.16 8.50
N LEU A 7 12.03 -5.89 8.15
CA LEU A 7 10.64 -5.50 8.42
C LEU A 7 10.31 -5.62 9.91
N LYS A 8 10.85 -6.61 10.62
CA LYS A 8 10.66 -6.77 12.06
C LYS A 8 11.31 -5.62 12.84
N GLU A 9 12.53 -5.24 12.53
CA GLU A 9 13.24 -4.15 13.20
C GLU A 9 12.59 -2.78 12.96
N ARG A 10 12.10 -2.50 11.74
CA ARG A 10 11.41 -1.24 11.43
C ARG A 10 9.99 -1.15 11.97
N ASN A 11 9.24 -2.26 12.00
CA ASN A 11 7.93 -2.30 12.66
C ASN A 11 8.03 -2.05 14.17
N ILE A 12 9.12 -2.47 14.80
CA ILE A 12 9.39 -2.18 16.22
C ILE A 12 9.62 -0.68 16.43
N ASN A 13 10.34 -0.02 15.53
CA ASN A 13 10.61 1.41 15.62
C ASN A 13 9.36 2.27 15.32
N ASP A 14 8.51 1.87 14.40
CA ASP A 14 7.24 2.56 14.11
C ASP A 14 6.20 2.31 15.22
N LEU A 15 6.16 1.12 15.80
CA LEU A 15 5.36 0.81 16.99
C LEU A 15 5.89 1.53 18.24
N ALA A 16 7.20 1.65 18.42
CA ALA A 16 7.80 2.39 19.52
C ALA A 16 7.52 3.91 19.40
N ARG A 17 7.52 4.47 18.20
CA ARG A 17 7.09 5.85 17.94
C ARG A 17 5.61 6.07 18.24
N LEU A 18 4.75 5.12 17.87
CA LEU A 18 3.32 5.17 18.18
C LEU A 18 3.06 5.02 19.68
N ASN A 19 3.86 4.22 20.41
CA ASN A 19 3.79 4.07 21.85
C ASN A 19 4.24 5.34 22.61
N GLN A 20 5.09 6.18 22.02
CA GLN A 20 5.48 7.47 22.63
C GLN A 20 4.33 8.50 22.66
N PHE A 21 3.28 8.33 21.87
CA PHE A 21 2.12 9.24 21.85
C PHE A 21 1.01 8.85 22.83
N GLY A 22 1.20 7.87 23.69
CA GLY A 22 0.48 7.69 24.98
C GLY A 22 -1.03 7.50 24.89
N SER A 23 -1.64 7.25 23.75
CA SER A 23 -3.07 7.00 23.64
C SER A 23 -3.37 6.04 22.50
N ASN A 24 -4.15 5.02 22.76
CA ASN A 24 -4.74 4.05 21.83
C ASN A 24 -4.12 4.02 20.44
N ASN A 25 -3.23 3.07 20.17
CA ASN A 25 -2.59 2.84 18.85
C ASN A 25 -3.61 2.86 17.70
N ALA A 26 -4.85 2.41 17.94
CA ALA A 26 -5.94 2.43 16.98
C ALA A 26 -6.34 3.86 16.57
N ASP A 27 -6.41 4.80 17.49
CA ASP A 27 -6.81 6.20 17.19
C ASP A 27 -5.71 6.96 16.44
N ALA A 28 -4.44 6.67 16.72
CA ALA A 28 -3.33 7.22 15.96
C ALA A 28 -3.33 6.68 14.51
N ILE A 29 -3.55 5.39 14.32
CA ILE A 29 -3.65 4.73 13.02
C ILE A 29 -4.83 5.28 12.20
N LYS A 30 -5.96 5.60 12.84
CA LYS A 30 -7.14 6.17 12.18
C LYS A 30 -6.88 7.56 11.55
N LYS A 31 -5.84 8.26 11.94
CA LYS A 31 -5.44 9.56 11.41
C LYS A 31 -4.44 9.48 10.24
N LEU A 32 -3.82 8.33 10.03
CA LEU A 32 -2.84 8.14 8.96
C LEU A 32 -3.50 8.17 7.57
N PRO A 33 -2.77 8.56 6.52
CA PRO A 33 -3.23 8.42 5.15
C PRO A 33 -3.53 6.96 4.84
N THR A 34 -4.50 6.72 3.97
CA THR A 34 -4.91 5.38 3.54
C THR A 34 -4.71 5.23 2.04
N TYR A 35 -4.32 4.03 1.64
CA TYR A 35 -4.10 3.64 0.26
C TYR A 35 -4.94 2.41 -0.08
N HIS A 36 -5.29 2.26 -1.33
CA HIS A 36 -5.90 1.03 -1.82
C HIS A 36 -4.85 -0.09 -1.83
N VAL A 37 -5.32 -1.29 -1.58
CA VAL A 37 -4.54 -2.53 -1.66
C VAL A 37 -5.44 -3.64 -2.17
N ILE A 38 -4.90 -4.55 -2.97
CA ILE A 38 -5.59 -5.79 -3.36
C ILE A 38 -5.01 -6.93 -2.54
N ILE A 39 -5.91 -7.75 -1.99
CA ILE A 39 -5.54 -8.92 -1.21
C ILE A 39 -6.30 -10.11 -1.76
N LEU A 40 -5.58 -11.12 -2.24
CA LEU A 40 -6.11 -12.36 -2.76
C LEU A 40 -5.80 -13.51 -1.80
N ALA A 41 -6.80 -14.32 -1.48
CA ALA A 41 -6.61 -15.55 -0.72
C ALA A 41 -6.18 -16.67 -1.67
N LEU A 42 -5.02 -17.27 -1.42
CA LEU A 42 -4.45 -18.34 -2.24
C LEU A 42 -4.90 -19.74 -1.79
N ASN A 43 -5.30 -19.88 -0.53
CA ASN A 43 -5.68 -21.15 0.08
C ASN A 43 -6.60 -20.93 1.29
N GLU A 44 -6.97 -21.99 1.99
CA GLU A 44 -7.86 -21.93 3.16
C GLU A 44 -7.28 -21.11 4.32
N VAL A 45 -5.98 -21.15 4.54
CA VAL A 45 -5.29 -20.33 5.57
C VAL A 45 -5.44 -18.86 5.19
N GLY A 46 -5.15 -18.51 3.95
CA GLY A 46 -5.33 -17.15 3.42
C GLY A 46 -6.77 -16.67 3.51
N ARG A 47 -7.76 -17.55 3.25
CA ARG A 47 -9.17 -17.20 3.39
C ARG A 47 -9.53 -16.82 4.85
N VAL A 48 -9.08 -17.60 5.81
CA VAL A 48 -9.30 -17.31 7.24
C VAL A 48 -8.58 -16.01 7.64
N ASN A 49 -7.34 -15.83 7.20
CA ASN A 49 -6.56 -14.62 7.46
C ASN A 49 -7.21 -13.38 6.85
N LEU A 50 -7.74 -13.48 5.63
CA LEU A 50 -8.46 -12.39 4.98
C LEU A 50 -9.72 -12.00 5.76
N TYR A 51 -10.52 -12.97 6.21
CA TYR A 51 -11.71 -12.69 7.03
C TYR A 51 -11.33 -12.05 8.38
N THR A 52 -10.24 -12.49 8.99
CA THR A 52 -9.71 -11.88 10.21
C THR A 52 -9.32 -10.42 9.98
N LEU A 53 -8.60 -10.13 8.90
CA LEU A 53 -8.23 -8.76 8.53
C LEU A 53 -9.46 -7.88 8.26
N ILE A 54 -10.47 -8.40 7.53
CA ILE A 54 -11.72 -7.68 7.29
C ILE A 54 -12.43 -7.37 8.61
N SER A 55 -12.56 -8.35 9.50
CA SER A 55 -13.17 -8.15 10.82
C SER A 55 -12.45 -7.08 11.62
N LYS A 56 -11.11 -7.15 11.71
CA LYS A 56 -10.29 -6.14 12.39
C LYS A 56 -10.42 -4.76 11.77
N SER A 57 -10.53 -4.68 10.45
CA SER A 57 -10.67 -3.40 9.74
C SER A 57 -11.97 -2.67 10.10
N HIS A 58 -13.02 -3.40 10.44
CA HIS A 58 -14.32 -2.86 10.84
C HIS A 58 -14.42 -2.64 12.35
N LEU A 59 -13.90 -3.56 13.17
CA LEU A 59 -14.04 -3.51 14.62
C LEU A 59 -12.99 -2.61 15.28
N ASP A 60 -11.72 -2.75 14.86
CA ASP A 60 -10.60 -2.10 15.54
C ASP A 60 -10.17 -0.79 14.86
N TYR A 61 -10.19 -0.77 13.49
CA TYR A 61 -9.55 0.29 12.71
C TYR A 61 -10.49 1.09 11.82
N TYR A 62 -11.78 0.99 12.01
CA TYR A 62 -12.75 1.76 11.23
C TYR A 62 -12.65 3.26 11.52
N ALA A 63 -12.46 4.07 10.46
CA ALA A 63 -12.57 5.53 10.53
C ALA A 63 -13.05 6.06 9.17
N ARG A 64 -14.34 6.32 9.05
CA ARG A 64 -15.08 6.66 7.83
C ARG A 64 -15.11 5.53 6.79
N ARG A 65 -14.11 4.66 6.78
CA ARG A 65 -13.97 3.45 5.96
C ARG A 65 -13.19 2.40 6.74
N PRO A 66 -13.31 1.11 6.41
CA PRO A 66 -12.46 0.08 6.98
C PRO A 66 -11.00 0.31 6.57
N ARG A 67 -10.06 0.07 7.49
CA ARG A 67 -8.63 0.24 7.28
C ARG A 67 -7.87 -0.97 7.81
N ILE A 68 -6.78 -1.29 7.18
CA ILE A 68 -5.88 -2.36 7.63
C ILE A 68 -4.48 -1.77 7.79
N PRO A 69 -3.93 -1.71 9.00
CA PRO A 69 -2.54 -1.34 9.20
C PRO A 69 -1.61 -2.35 8.50
N LYS A 70 -0.52 -1.89 7.89
CA LYS A 70 0.47 -2.79 7.27
C LYS A 70 1.02 -3.82 8.27
N SER A 71 1.17 -3.44 9.54
CA SER A 71 1.60 -4.35 10.61
C SER A 71 0.61 -5.49 10.84
N GLU A 72 -0.69 -5.24 10.79
CA GLU A 72 -1.70 -6.29 10.89
C GLU A 72 -1.71 -7.16 9.63
N LEU A 73 -1.65 -6.55 8.44
CA LEU A 73 -1.53 -7.31 7.19
C LEU A 73 -0.29 -8.23 7.20
N SER A 74 0.84 -7.76 7.71
CA SER A 74 2.06 -8.57 7.83
C SER A 74 1.92 -9.76 8.78
N LYS A 75 1.16 -9.62 9.88
CA LYS A 75 0.89 -10.73 10.81
C LYS A 75 0.05 -11.83 10.21
N TYR A 76 -0.90 -11.47 9.36
CA TYR A 76 -1.84 -12.40 8.72
C TYR A 76 -1.51 -12.65 7.25
N ARG A 77 -0.23 -12.49 6.86
CA ARG A 77 0.22 -12.58 5.46
C ARG A 77 0.18 -13.99 4.88
N GLU A 78 0.24 -15.01 5.72
CA GLU A 78 0.28 -16.41 5.27
C GLU A 78 -0.96 -16.76 4.42
N GLY A 79 -0.72 -17.36 3.25
CA GLY A 79 -1.76 -17.72 2.29
C GLY A 79 -2.42 -16.55 1.57
N LEU A 80 -1.87 -15.34 1.70
CA LEU A 80 -2.33 -14.14 0.99
C LEU A 80 -1.32 -13.70 -0.07
N MET A 81 -1.85 -13.18 -1.17
CA MET A 81 -1.10 -12.43 -2.18
C MET A 81 -1.58 -10.98 -2.15
N VAL A 82 -0.65 -10.05 -2.12
CA VAL A 82 -0.93 -8.61 -1.94
C VAL A 82 -0.43 -7.81 -3.14
N GLY A 83 -1.33 -7.08 -3.78
CA GLY A 83 -1.07 -6.27 -4.96
C GLY A 83 -1.04 -4.77 -4.67
N SER A 84 -0.31 -4.02 -5.51
CA SER A 84 -0.10 -2.58 -5.37
C SER A 84 -1.34 -1.72 -5.65
N ALA A 85 -2.39 -2.33 -6.19
CA ALA A 85 -3.66 -1.71 -6.57
C ALA A 85 -3.53 -0.59 -7.62
N CYS A 86 -4.55 0.27 -7.67
CA CYS A 86 -4.75 1.31 -8.67
C CYS A 86 -3.99 2.63 -8.36
N GLU A 87 -4.42 3.71 -8.99
CA GLU A 87 -3.89 5.07 -8.77
C GLU A 87 -4.01 5.56 -7.32
N ALA A 88 -4.98 5.05 -6.56
CA ALA A 88 -5.12 5.33 -5.14
C ALA A 88 -4.25 4.40 -4.25
N GLY A 89 -3.46 3.51 -4.84
CA GLY A 89 -2.47 2.66 -4.17
C GLY A 89 -1.23 3.43 -3.74
N GLU A 90 -0.53 2.92 -2.73
CA GLU A 90 0.66 3.60 -2.18
C GLU A 90 1.79 3.74 -3.21
N LEU A 91 2.01 2.71 -4.05
CA LEU A 91 3.06 2.75 -5.07
C LEU A 91 2.79 3.84 -6.10
N TYR A 92 1.59 3.85 -6.67
CA TYR A 92 1.21 4.85 -7.67
C TYR A 92 1.32 6.26 -7.10
N GLN A 93 0.81 6.48 -5.89
CA GLN A 93 0.90 7.76 -5.20
C GLN A 93 2.34 8.16 -4.87
N ALA A 94 3.22 7.21 -4.57
CA ALA A 94 4.64 7.49 -4.33
C ALA A 94 5.36 7.93 -5.63
N ILE A 95 5.03 7.31 -6.75
CA ILE A 95 5.56 7.68 -8.06
C ILE A 95 5.03 9.06 -8.48
N LEU A 96 3.73 9.28 -8.37
CA LEU A 96 3.06 10.54 -8.71
C LEU A 96 3.62 11.72 -7.91
N ASN A 97 3.94 11.51 -6.63
CA ASN A 97 4.53 12.52 -5.75
C ASN A 97 6.06 12.51 -5.74
N GLU A 98 6.70 11.91 -6.73
CA GLU A 98 8.16 11.90 -6.96
C GLU A 98 8.98 11.54 -5.71
N LYS A 99 8.51 10.52 -4.96
CA LYS A 99 9.22 10.04 -3.78
C LYS A 99 10.58 9.44 -4.18
N SER A 100 11.54 9.49 -3.25
CA SER A 100 12.88 8.97 -3.51
C SER A 100 12.86 7.49 -3.93
N GLU A 101 13.81 7.09 -4.77
CA GLU A 101 13.95 5.70 -5.25
C GLU A 101 14.05 4.70 -4.09
N GLU A 102 14.74 5.09 -3.00
CA GLU A 102 14.84 4.27 -1.80
C GLU A 102 13.46 4.04 -1.15
N ARG A 103 12.60 5.06 -1.13
CA ARG A 103 11.24 4.93 -0.61
C ARG A 103 10.36 4.09 -1.53
N ILE A 104 10.47 4.29 -2.83
CA ILE A 104 9.75 3.50 -3.84
C ILE A 104 10.16 2.02 -3.72
N ALA A 105 11.46 1.71 -3.65
CA ALA A 105 11.95 0.35 -3.47
C ALA A 105 11.39 -0.32 -2.21
N ARG A 106 11.30 0.40 -1.08
CA ARG A 106 10.67 -0.12 0.14
C ARG A 106 9.18 -0.42 -0.02
N ILE A 107 8.47 0.40 -0.80
CA ILE A 107 7.05 0.21 -1.08
C ILE A 107 6.87 -1.01 -1.99
N VAL A 108 7.63 -1.12 -3.08
CA VAL A 108 7.57 -2.25 -4.02
C VAL A 108 7.78 -3.57 -3.30
N ASN A 109 8.81 -3.65 -2.46
CA ASN A 109 9.14 -4.86 -1.72
C ASN A 109 8.06 -5.31 -0.69
N PHE A 110 7.04 -4.51 -0.46
CA PHE A 110 5.91 -4.91 0.38
C PHE A 110 4.87 -5.74 -0.39
N TYR A 111 4.80 -5.60 -1.69
CA TYR A 111 3.81 -6.25 -2.56
C TYR A 111 4.36 -7.55 -3.17
N ASP A 112 3.48 -8.49 -3.45
CA ASP A 112 3.81 -9.73 -4.17
C ASP A 112 3.71 -9.53 -5.69
N TYR A 113 2.91 -8.56 -6.13
CA TYR A 113 2.83 -8.13 -7.52
C TYR A 113 2.46 -6.65 -7.63
N LEU A 114 2.80 -6.06 -8.78
CA LEU A 114 2.48 -4.67 -9.10
C LEU A 114 1.42 -4.62 -10.20
N GLU A 115 0.57 -3.61 -10.14
CA GLU A 115 -0.49 -3.38 -11.12
C GLU A 115 -0.25 -2.12 -11.93
N ILE A 116 -0.56 -2.20 -13.21
CA ILE A 116 -0.73 -1.05 -14.10
C ILE A 116 -2.22 -0.92 -14.45
N GLN A 117 -2.65 0.31 -14.70
CA GLN A 117 -4.03 0.60 -15.08
C GLN A 117 -4.11 0.97 -16.57
N PRO A 118 -5.19 0.58 -17.28
CA PRO A 118 -5.49 1.12 -18.59
C PRO A 118 -5.52 2.66 -18.52
N LEU A 119 -4.97 3.33 -19.55
CA LEU A 119 -4.88 4.80 -19.55
C LEU A 119 -6.23 5.48 -19.35
N GLY A 120 -7.30 4.90 -19.91
CA GLY A 120 -8.66 5.41 -19.75
C GLY A 120 -9.13 5.52 -18.31
N ASN A 121 -8.69 4.62 -17.43
CA ASN A 121 -9.05 4.64 -16.00
C ASN A 121 -8.48 5.86 -15.28
N ASN A 122 -7.31 6.34 -15.72
CA ASN A 122 -6.59 7.43 -15.08
C ASN A 122 -6.68 8.76 -15.85
N ARG A 123 -7.44 8.81 -16.95
CA ARG A 123 -7.58 10.02 -17.80
C ARG A 123 -8.13 11.24 -17.03
N PHE A 124 -8.91 11.03 -15.98
CA PHE A 124 -9.40 12.10 -15.10
C PHE A 124 -8.27 12.90 -14.44
N MET A 125 -7.07 12.32 -14.31
CA MET A 125 -5.92 13.00 -13.73
C MET A 125 -5.42 14.15 -14.60
N ILE A 126 -5.54 14.02 -15.93
CA ILE A 126 -5.12 15.04 -16.89
C ILE A 126 -5.98 16.30 -16.77
N ALA A 127 -7.25 16.13 -16.41
CA ALA A 127 -8.22 17.24 -16.25
C ALA A 127 -8.28 17.77 -14.82
N SER A 128 -7.41 17.30 -13.92
CA SER A 128 -7.46 17.65 -12.51
C SER A 128 -6.47 18.76 -12.16
N ASP A 129 -6.95 19.91 -11.78
CA ASP A 129 -6.14 21.03 -11.27
C ASP A 129 -5.32 20.68 -10.00
N ARG A 130 -5.57 19.53 -9.40
CA ARG A 130 -4.90 19.08 -8.16
C ARG A 130 -3.69 18.19 -8.43
N ILE A 131 -3.49 17.76 -9.69
CA ILE A 131 -2.44 16.81 -10.08
C ILE A 131 -1.57 17.49 -11.13
N GLU A 132 -0.53 18.17 -10.67
CA GLU A 132 0.36 18.97 -11.52
C GLU A 132 1.26 18.10 -12.42
N ASN A 133 1.60 16.88 -11.98
CA ASN A 133 2.58 16.01 -12.64
C ASN A 133 1.99 15.13 -13.75
N VAL A 134 0.70 15.28 -14.09
CA VAL A 134 0.04 14.51 -15.16
C VAL A 134 -0.77 15.48 -16.03
N GLN A 135 -0.23 15.82 -17.18
CA GLN A 135 -0.84 16.76 -18.13
C GLN A 135 -1.24 16.12 -19.44
N SER A 136 -0.80 14.87 -19.69
CA SER A 136 -1.01 14.16 -20.95
C SER A 136 -1.13 12.65 -20.75
N GLU A 137 -1.65 11.96 -21.77
CA GLU A 137 -1.63 10.48 -21.79
C GLU A 137 -0.20 9.93 -21.78
N GLU A 138 0.76 10.69 -22.29
CA GLU A 138 2.17 10.28 -22.30
C GLU A 138 2.72 10.23 -20.86
N ASP A 139 2.28 11.11 -19.97
CA ASP A 139 2.68 11.07 -18.56
C ASP A 139 2.08 9.86 -17.84
N LEU A 140 0.85 9.49 -18.17
CA LEU A 140 0.24 8.24 -17.67
C LEU A 140 1.01 6.99 -18.16
N LYS A 141 1.46 6.98 -19.42
CA LYS A 141 2.30 5.90 -19.95
C LYS A 141 3.65 5.81 -19.24
N LYS A 142 4.28 6.95 -18.94
CA LYS A 142 5.55 6.99 -18.19
C LYS A 142 5.38 6.38 -16.79
N ILE A 143 4.28 6.67 -16.09
CA ILE A 143 3.98 6.08 -14.79
C ILE A 143 3.83 4.56 -14.92
N ASN A 144 3.00 4.09 -15.86
CA ASN A 144 2.83 2.66 -16.10
C ASN A 144 4.15 1.97 -16.45
N LYS A 145 4.96 2.60 -17.33
CA LYS A 145 6.29 2.08 -17.68
C LYS A 145 7.19 1.99 -16.44
N LYS A 146 7.21 3.02 -15.61
CA LYS A 146 7.99 3.00 -14.35
C LYS A 146 7.56 1.86 -13.43
N ILE A 147 6.26 1.56 -13.33
CA ILE A 147 5.76 0.43 -12.54
C ILE A 147 6.23 -0.91 -13.11
N VAL A 148 6.20 -1.08 -14.45
CA VAL A 148 6.73 -2.28 -15.12
C VAL A 148 8.22 -2.43 -14.84
N ASP A 149 9.00 -1.38 -15.07
CA ASP A 149 10.45 -1.38 -14.85
C ASP A 149 10.81 -1.71 -13.38
N LEU A 150 9.97 -1.29 -12.42
CA LEU A 150 10.12 -1.67 -11.01
C LEU A 150 9.80 -3.15 -10.76
N GLY A 151 8.76 -3.70 -11.41
CA GLY A 151 8.42 -5.12 -11.31
C GLY A 151 9.49 -6.03 -11.89
N ASP A 152 10.17 -5.59 -12.94
CA ASP A 152 11.29 -6.35 -13.54
C ASP A 152 12.57 -6.30 -12.66
N ARG A 153 12.69 -5.28 -11.81
CA ARG A 153 13.90 -5.03 -11.00
C ARG A 153 13.85 -5.69 -9.63
N PHE A 154 12.67 -5.86 -9.05
CA PHE A 154 12.46 -6.32 -7.67
C PHE A 154 11.63 -7.60 -7.60
#